data_92d1def1eefd8a0f17c996c049b5ace0
#
_entry.id   92d1def1eefd8a0f17c996c049b5ace0
#
_cell.length_a   1.000
_cell.length_b   1.000
_cell.length_c   1.000
_cell.angle_alpha   90.00
_cell.angle_beta   90.00
_cell.angle_gamma   90.00
#
_symmetry.space_group_name_H-M   'P 1'
#
loop_
_entity.id
_entity.type
_entity.pdbx_description
1 polymer ?
#
loop_
_entity_poly.entity_id
_entity_poly.type
_entity_poly.pdbx_seq_one_letter_code
_entity_poly.pdbx_strand_id
1 'polypeptide(L)'
;MTECHLVSPCHCPGKRVDEEPAPRLDTVSGDHYFSDNPVTPATAKDFEFSLPDRTLSVRGLSGTFSHSGLDKGTAVLLEHTPPPPAGVLVDLGCGWGPIALTLAHYQPEATVFAVDVNRRALEATRENAERAGFPLIKPIPPDDFPEGTAIDCLWSNPPIRIGKEALHDMLTTWLNRLSPDGSAWLVVSKNLGADSLQTWIKGGGAGAFQCERMASKKSFRVLQVRKKS
;
A
#
# COMPACT_ATOMS: atom_id res chain seq x y z
N MET A 1 -42.03 74.77 15.84
CA MET A 1 -43.41 74.32 15.79
C MET A 1 -43.37 73.05 14.97
N THR A 2 -43.63 71.89 15.43
CA THR A 2 -44.60 71.20 16.15
C THR A 2 -44.06 69.75 16.30
N GLU A 3 -43.92 69.42 17.48
CA GLU A 3 -44.45 68.33 18.32
C GLU A 3 -44.06 66.89 17.98
N CYS A 4 -43.45 66.36 19.03
CA CYS A 4 -43.25 64.98 19.35
C CYS A 4 -44.52 64.13 19.34
N HIS A 5 -44.42 62.88 18.92
CA HIS A 5 -45.16 61.77 19.50
C HIS A 5 -44.32 60.58 19.78
N LEU A 6 -44.10 60.31 21.07
CA LEU A 6 -43.63 59.08 21.63
C LEU A 6 -44.60 57.93 21.35
N VAL A 7 -44.16 56.81 20.90
CA VAL A 7 -44.87 55.53 21.00
C VAL A 7 -43.94 54.47 21.64
N SER A 8 -44.44 53.94 22.75
CA SER A 8 -43.79 52.93 23.60
C SER A 8 -43.38 51.63 22.86
N PRO A 9 -42.34 50.95 23.33
CA PRO A 9 -41.96 49.67 22.78
C PRO A 9 -42.82 48.53 23.31
N CYS A 10 -43.36 47.73 22.38
CA CYS A 10 -43.98 46.44 22.69
C CYS A 10 -42.95 45.43 23.15
N HIS A 11 -43.19 44.88 24.31
CA HIS A 11 -42.46 43.82 24.95
C HIS A 11 -42.89 42.47 24.35
N CYS A 12 -42.05 41.82 23.50
CA CYS A 12 -42.23 40.44 23.11
C CYS A 12 -41.38 39.53 24.00
N PRO A 13 -41.92 38.44 24.58
CA PRO A 13 -41.13 37.51 25.39
C PRO A 13 -40.23 36.67 24.51
N GLY A 14 -38.94 36.68 24.82
CA GLY A 14 -37.91 35.91 24.11
C GLY A 14 -38.15 34.40 24.20
N LYS A 15 -38.22 33.76 23.03
CA LYS A 15 -38.02 32.32 22.93
C LYS A 15 -36.54 32.04 23.15
N ARG A 16 -36.22 31.26 24.17
CA ARG A 16 -34.91 30.63 24.30
C ARG A 16 -34.77 29.67 23.14
N VAL A 17 -33.83 29.91 22.27
CA VAL A 17 -33.29 28.92 21.34
C VAL A 17 -32.33 28.07 22.16
N ASP A 18 -32.72 26.82 22.38
CA ASP A 18 -31.84 25.81 22.94
C ASP A 18 -30.72 25.60 21.89
N GLU A 19 -29.51 26.07 22.18
CA GLU A 19 -28.32 25.73 21.45
C GLU A 19 -28.07 24.22 21.62
N GLU A 20 -28.33 23.44 20.57
CA GLU A 20 -27.83 22.08 20.49
C GLU A 20 -26.28 22.11 20.60
N PRO A 21 -25.70 21.32 21.50
CA PRO A 21 -24.25 21.22 21.56
C PRO A 21 -23.75 20.67 20.25
N ALA A 22 -22.81 21.38 19.62
CA ALA A 22 -22.10 20.93 18.43
C ALA A 22 -21.57 19.49 18.63
N PRO A 23 -21.65 18.61 17.60
CA PRO A 23 -21.17 17.26 17.71
C PRO A 23 -19.69 17.30 18.11
N ARG A 24 -19.36 16.62 19.21
CA ARG A 24 -17.96 16.40 19.60
C ARG A 24 -17.30 15.65 18.46
N LEU A 25 -16.36 16.31 17.80
CA LEU A 25 -15.37 15.66 16.95
C LEU A 25 -14.57 14.74 17.87
N ASP A 26 -14.93 13.46 17.89
CA ASP A 26 -14.07 12.42 18.40
C ASP A 26 -12.81 12.44 17.53
N THR A 27 -11.78 13.09 18.04
CA THR A 27 -10.43 13.02 17.49
C THR A 27 -9.92 11.60 17.69
N VAL A 28 -10.24 10.71 16.76
CA VAL A 28 -9.48 9.46 16.58
C VAL A 28 -8.15 9.89 16.01
N SER A 29 -7.24 10.30 16.90
CA SER A 29 -5.85 10.57 16.62
C SER A 29 -5.14 9.24 16.46
N GLY A 30 -5.14 8.70 15.24
CA GLY A 30 -4.32 7.58 14.83
C GLY A 30 -3.88 7.81 13.40
N ASP A 31 -2.57 7.92 13.16
CA ASP A 31 -2.01 7.88 11.81
C ASP A 31 -2.48 6.58 11.15
N HIS A 32 -3.37 6.68 10.18
CA HIS A 32 -3.79 5.53 9.40
C HIS A 32 -2.65 5.15 8.45
N TYR A 33 -2.28 3.90 8.46
CA TYR A 33 -1.27 3.28 7.59
C TYR A 33 -1.44 3.64 6.08
N PHE A 34 -2.64 3.96 5.64
CA PHE A 34 -2.96 4.35 4.26
C PHE A 34 -3.06 5.87 4.05
N SER A 35 -2.61 6.70 4.98
CA SER A 35 -2.57 8.15 4.79
C SER A 35 -1.27 8.58 4.13
N ASP A 36 -1.36 9.49 3.18
CA ASP A 36 -0.23 10.02 2.40
C ASP A 36 0.81 10.73 3.28
N ASN A 37 0.36 11.35 4.38
CA ASN A 37 1.16 12.14 5.30
C ASN A 37 0.76 11.89 6.75
N PRO A 38 1.40 10.94 7.46
CA PRO A 38 1.23 10.83 8.89
C PRO A 38 1.65 12.11 9.63
N VAL A 39 0.79 12.63 10.53
CA VAL A 39 1.02 13.91 11.23
C VAL A 39 1.87 13.77 12.50
N THR A 40 1.99 12.57 13.06
CA THR A 40 2.81 12.32 14.25
C THR A 40 4.29 12.19 13.91
N PRO A 41 5.23 12.57 14.79
CA PRO A 41 6.66 12.31 14.58
C PRO A 41 6.92 10.81 14.36
N ALA A 42 7.75 10.48 13.35
CA ALA A 42 8.12 9.10 13.10
C ALA A 42 9.07 8.60 14.19
N THR A 43 8.76 7.43 14.77
CA THR A 43 9.71 6.67 15.56
C THR A 43 10.30 5.56 14.72
N ALA A 44 11.64 5.46 14.71
CA ALA A 44 12.35 4.44 13.99
C ALA A 44 12.62 3.23 14.88
N LYS A 45 12.57 2.04 14.29
CA LYS A 45 12.98 0.79 14.93
C LYS A 45 13.84 -0.01 13.98
N ASP A 46 15.07 -0.31 14.39
CA ASP A 46 15.96 -1.19 13.64
C ASP A 46 15.71 -2.63 14.02
N PHE A 47 15.80 -3.55 13.04
CA PHE A 47 15.64 -4.99 13.22
C PHE A 47 16.36 -5.75 12.09
N GLU A 48 16.49 -7.06 12.24
CA GLU A 48 17.13 -7.91 11.25
C GLU A 48 16.14 -8.43 10.21
N PHE A 49 16.56 -8.43 8.94
CA PHE A 49 15.87 -9.02 7.81
C PHE A 49 16.80 -9.96 7.05
N SER A 50 16.41 -11.23 6.94
CA SER A 50 17.22 -12.26 6.28
C SER A 50 16.87 -12.40 4.81
N LEU A 51 17.86 -12.21 3.96
CA LEU A 51 17.89 -12.65 2.56
C LEU A 51 18.48 -14.09 2.49
N PRO A 52 18.41 -14.77 1.34
CA PRO A 52 18.86 -16.16 1.23
C PRO A 52 20.31 -16.43 1.67
N ASP A 53 21.21 -15.48 1.50
CA ASP A 53 22.66 -15.64 1.78
C ASP A 53 23.21 -14.65 2.81
N ARG A 54 22.41 -13.67 3.25
CA ARG A 54 22.85 -12.63 4.19
C ARG A 54 21.72 -12.07 5.03
N THR A 55 22.06 -11.51 6.17
CA THR A 55 21.13 -10.74 7.01
C THR A 55 21.43 -9.26 6.91
N LEU A 56 20.39 -8.46 6.77
CA LEU A 56 20.45 -7.00 6.70
C LEU A 56 19.94 -6.40 8.02
N SER A 57 20.57 -5.32 8.47
CA SER A 57 19.97 -4.43 9.46
C SER A 57 19.11 -3.41 8.76
N VAL A 58 17.82 -3.46 8.99
CA VAL A 58 16.81 -2.62 8.33
C VAL A 58 16.05 -1.78 9.34
N ARG A 59 15.46 -0.69 8.85
CA ARG A 59 14.68 0.26 9.64
C ARG A 59 13.22 0.29 9.20
N GLY A 60 12.31 0.20 10.18
CA GLY A 60 10.91 0.51 10.01
C GLY A 60 10.56 1.82 10.70
N LEU A 61 9.67 2.61 10.08
CA LEU A 61 9.14 3.84 10.65
C LEU A 61 7.70 3.65 11.13
N SER A 62 7.36 4.20 12.29
CA SER A 62 5.97 4.18 12.78
C SER A 62 5.03 4.82 11.77
N GLY A 63 3.79 4.30 11.65
CA GLY A 63 2.86 4.71 10.60
C GLY A 63 3.10 4.03 9.25
N THR A 64 4.06 3.09 9.15
CA THR A 64 4.22 2.20 7.99
C THR A 64 3.78 0.78 8.33
N PHE A 65 3.46 0.00 7.29
CA PHE A 65 3.07 -1.40 7.46
C PHE A 65 4.22 -2.22 8.05
N SER A 66 3.90 -2.99 9.10
CA SER A 66 4.84 -3.93 9.73
C SER A 66 6.19 -3.32 10.12
N HIS A 67 6.19 -2.08 10.61
CA HIS A 67 7.38 -1.28 10.96
C HIS A 67 8.32 -1.90 12.01
N SER A 68 7.97 -3.03 12.58
CA SER A 68 8.75 -3.68 13.64
C SER A 68 9.20 -5.10 13.31
N GLY A 69 9.04 -5.52 12.03
CA GLY A 69 9.43 -6.86 11.58
C GLY A 69 8.79 -7.24 10.26
N LEU A 70 9.14 -8.41 9.74
CA LEU A 70 8.57 -8.93 8.51
C LEU A 70 7.13 -9.42 8.75
N ASP A 71 6.19 -8.93 7.92
CA ASP A 71 4.80 -9.40 7.95
C ASP A 71 4.70 -10.88 7.54
N LYS A 72 3.75 -11.58 8.15
CA LYS A 72 3.54 -13.01 7.90
C LYS A 72 3.13 -13.33 6.47
N GLY A 73 2.33 -12.47 5.83
CA GLY A 73 1.94 -12.60 4.44
C GLY A 73 3.13 -12.39 3.52
N THR A 74 3.90 -11.32 3.73
CA THR A 74 5.13 -11.05 3.00
C THR A 74 6.13 -12.20 3.14
N ALA A 75 6.32 -12.74 4.35
CA ALA A 75 7.19 -13.91 4.54
C ALA A 75 6.75 -15.12 3.70
N VAL A 76 5.43 -15.38 3.63
CA VAL A 76 4.87 -16.46 2.79
C VAL A 76 5.08 -16.17 1.30
N LEU A 77 4.96 -14.92 0.84
CA LEU A 77 5.24 -14.54 -0.53
C LEU A 77 6.69 -14.86 -0.88
N LEU A 78 7.64 -14.33 -0.09
CA LEU A 78 9.07 -14.48 -0.33
C LEU A 78 9.53 -15.96 -0.33
N GLU A 79 8.91 -16.79 0.51
CA GLU A 79 9.23 -18.23 0.62
C GLU A 79 8.71 -19.04 -0.59
N HIS A 80 7.62 -18.60 -1.24
CA HIS A 80 6.90 -19.41 -2.23
C HIS A 80 6.91 -18.81 -3.65
N THR A 81 7.61 -17.69 -3.84
CA THR A 81 7.76 -17.07 -5.15
C THR A 81 9.14 -17.41 -5.72
N PRO A 82 9.26 -17.89 -6.96
CA PRO A 82 10.54 -18.13 -7.58
C PRO A 82 11.30 -16.81 -7.79
N PRO A 83 12.64 -16.85 -7.94
CA PRO A 83 13.41 -15.67 -8.31
C PRO A 83 12.81 -14.95 -9.51
N PRO A 84 12.74 -13.59 -9.48
CA PRO A 84 12.16 -12.84 -10.58
C PRO A 84 13.02 -12.91 -11.85
N PRO A 85 12.43 -12.73 -13.05
CA PRO A 85 13.20 -12.54 -14.28
C PRO A 85 13.99 -11.23 -14.23
N ALA A 86 14.94 -11.07 -15.16
CA ALA A 86 15.53 -9.76 -15.42
C ALA A 86 14.49 -8.81 -16.03
N GLY A 87 14.71 -7.49 -15.91
CA GLY A 87 13.84 -6.47 -16.47
C GLY A 87 13.35 -5.45 -15.45
N VAL A 88 12.15 -4.91 -15.66
CA VAL A 88 11.52 -3.95 -14.77
C VAL A 88 10.75 -4.68 -13.67
N LEU A 89 11.19 -4.51 -12.44
CA LEU A 89 10.61 -5.15 -11.27
C LEU A 89 9.87 -4.14 -10.40
N VAL A 90 8.74 -4.56 -9.83
CA VAL A 90 7.89 -3.68 -9.00
C VAL A 90 7.54 -4.37 -7.68
N ASP A 91 7.77 -3.67 -6.57
CA ASP A 91 7.21 -3.93 -5.26
C ASP A 91 6.04 -2.97 -5.04
N LEU A 92 4.80 -3.45 -5.13
CA LEU A 92 3.60 -2.64 -5.01
C LEU A 92 3.05 -2.67 -3.57
N GLY A 93 3.06 -1.51 -2.90
CA GLY A 93 2.80 -1.38 -1.47
C GLY A 93 4.04 -1.74 -0.66
N CYS A 94 5.17 -1.05 -0.92
CA CYS A 94 6.49 -1.50 -0.51
C CYS A 94 6.73 -1.48 1.01
N GLY A 95 6.01 -0.63 1.78
CA GLY A 95 6.25 -0.48 3.22
C GLY A 95 7.68 -0.05 3.52
N TRP A 96 8.42 -0.84 4.32
CA TRP A 96 9.84 -0.61 4.58
C TRP A 96 10.78 -1.30 3.56
N GLY A 97 10.24 -1.90 2.50
CA GLY A 97 10.97 -2.43 1.35
C GLY A 97 11.38 -3.90 1.38
N PRO A 98 10.75 -4.82 2.15
CA PRO A 98 11.20 -6.21 2.23
C PRO A 98 11.17 -6.92 0.88
N ILE A 99 10.15 -6.68 0.08
CA ILE A 99 10.01 -7.26 -1.26
C ILE A 99 11.02 -6.61 -2.20
N ALA A 100 11.15 -5.27 -2.21
CA ALA A 100 12.09 -4.56 -3.06
C ALA A 100 13.55 -5.00 -2.81
N LEU A 101 13.95 -5.14 -1.54
CA LEU A 101 15.27 -5.64 -1.15
C LEU A 101 15.50 -7.07 -1.65
N THR A 102 14.48 -7.92 -1.59
CA THR A 102 14.56 -9.31 -2.08
C THR A 102 14.65 -9.37 -3.60
N LEU A 103 13.86 -8.56 -4.32
CA LEU A 103 13.93 -8.44 -5.78
C LEU A 103 15.33 -7.98 -6.25
N ALA A 104 15.86 -6.92 -5.62
CA ALA A 104 17.20 -6.41 -5.92
C ALA A 104 18.32 -7.38 -5.56
N HIS A 105 18.14 -8.21 -4.51
CA HIS A 105 19.09 -9.26 -4.17
C HIS A 105 19.18 -10.33 -5.27
N TYR A 106 18.02 -10.75 -5.82
CA TYR A 106 18.02 -11.74 -6.91
C TYR A 106 18.47 -11.16 -8.26
N GLN A 107 18.19 -9.88 -8.49
CA GLN A 107 18.47 -9.19 -9.77
C GLN A 107 19.19 -7.85 -9.52
N PRO A 108 20.48 -7.86 -9.14
CA PRO A 108 21.21 -6.68 -8.73
C PRO A 108 21.36 -5.61 -9.83
N GLU A 109 21.27 -6.02 -11.09
CA GLU A 109 21.36 -5.12 -12.26
C GLU A 109 19.98 -4.61 -12.73
N ALA A 110 18.87 -5.11 -12.14
CA ALA A 110 17.54 -4.69 -12.52
C ALA A 110 17.12 -3.40 -11.81
N THR A 111 16.32 -2.57 -12.48
CA THR A 111 15.62 -1.49 -11.83
C THR A 111 14.43 -2.05 -11.03
N VAL A 112 14.40 -1.79 -9.73
CA VAL A 112 13.29 -2.15 -8.84
C VAL A 112 12.55 -0.89 -8.44
N PHE A 113 11.31 -0.74 -8.90
CA PHE A 113 10.43 0.32 -8.44
C PHE A 113 9.71 -0.14 -7.16
N ALA A 114 9.97 0.54 -6.06
CA ALA A 114 9.28 0.33 -4.79
C ALA A 114 8.18 1.38 -4.65
N VAL A 115 6.93 0.97 -4.83
CA VAL A 115 5.79 1.88 -4.95
C VAL A 115 4.96 1.88 -3.68
N ASP A 116 4.71 3.05 -3.10
CA ASP A 116 3.81 3.22 -1.95
C ASP A 116 3.18 4.62 -1.97
N VAL A 117 1.97 4.75 -1.44
CA VAL A 117 1.33 6.07 -1.24
C VAL A 117 1.87 6.77 0.00
N ASN A 118 2.38 6.02 0.97
CA ASN A 118 2.87 6.52 2.24
C ASN A 118 4.33 6.99 2.12
N ARG A 119 4.56 8.30 2.28
CA ARG A 119 5.91 8.89 2.19
C ARG A 119 6.91 8.29 3.17
N ARG A 120 6.48 7.92 4.38
CA ARG A 120 7.35 7.24 5.37
C ARG A 120 7.77 5.85 4.91
N ALA A 121 6.90 5.15 4.19
CA ALA A 121 7.25 3.87 3.58
C ALA A 121 8.36 4.05 2.53
N LEU A 122 8.21 5.04 1.65
CA LEU A 122 9.22 5.37 0.64
C LEU A 122 10.55 5.80 1.27
N GLU A 123 10.51 6.59 2.35
CA GLU A 123 11.70 7.00 3.11
C GLU A 123 12.41 5.80 3.75
N ALA A 124 11.67 4.95 4.45
CA ALA A 124 12.21 3.73 5.06
C ALA A 124 12.82 2.80 4.00
N THR A 125 12.14 2.61 2.87
CA THR A 125 12.65 1.79 1.77
C THR A 125 13.93 2.37 1.18
N ARG A 126 14.02 3.70 1.00
CA ARG A 126 15.23 4.36 0.49
C ARG A 126 16.41 4.16 1.43
N GLU A 127 16.21 4.42 2.73
CA GLU A 127 17.26 4.22 3.74
C GLU A 127 17.74 2.77 3.78
N ASN A 128 16.82 1.81 3.73
CA ASN A 128 17.15 0.39 3.73
C ASN A 128 17.87 -0.05 2.44
N ALA A 129 17.49 0.47 1.29
CA ALA A 129 18.16 0.20 0.01
C ALA A 129 19.61 0.72 0.02
N GLU A 130 19.83 1.95 0.51
CA GLU A 130 21.15 2.53 0.68
C GLU A 130 22.04 1.71 1.62
N ARG A 131 21.53 1.36 2.81
CA ARG A 131 22.22 0.51 3.80
C ARG A 131 22.58 -0.87 3.25
N ALA A 132 21.69 -1.45 2.44
CA ALA A 132 21.87 -2.76 1.84
C ALA A 132 22.80 -2.76 0.61
N GLY A 133 23.14 -1.58 0.06
CA GLY A 133 23.95 -1.44 -1.15
C GLY A 133 23.18 -1.77 -2.42
N PHE A 134 21.88 -1.46 -2.50
CA PHE A 134 21.02 -1.67 -3.67
C PHE A 134 20.62 -0.33 -4.34
N PRO A 135 21.52 0.33 -5.09
CA PRO A 135 21.28 1.68 -5.63
C PRO A 135 20.22 1.74 -6.74
N LEU A 136 19.82 0.60 -7.29
CA LEU A 136 18.83 0.52 -8.36
C LEU A 136 17.39 0.33 -7.85
N ILE A 137 17.18 0.31 -6.52
CA ILE A 137 15.85 0.42 -5.93
C ILE A 137 15.42 1.89 -6.01
N LYS A 138 14.23 2.13 -6.59
CA LYS A 138 13.64 3.46 -6.77
C LYS A 138 12.31 3.56 -5.99
N PRO A 139 12.34 4.06 -4.75
CA PRO A 139 11.12 4.32 -3.99
C PRO A 139 10.40 5.55 -4.56
N ILE A 140 9.18 5.36 -5.05
CA ILE A 140 8.38 6.39 -5.71
C ILE A 140 6.89 6.28 -5.34
N PRO A 141 6.14 7.38 -5.32
CA PRO A 141 4.69 7.33 -5.27
C PRO A 141 4.12 6.77 -6.58
N PRO A 142 2.86 6.26 -6.59
CA PRO A 142 2.23 5.68 -7.77
C PRO A 142 2.23 6.61 -9.00
N ASP A 143 2.03 7.91 -8.79
CA ASP A 143 1.93 8.91 -9.86
C ASP A 143 3.28 9.20 -10.54
N ASP A 144 4.39 8.91 -9.88
CA ASP A 144 5.74 9.08 -10.43
C ASP A 144 6.24 7.84 -11.20
N PHE A 145 5.43 6.77 -11.29
CA PHE A 145 5.82 5.59 -12.08
C PHE A 145 5.84 5.95 -13.57
N PRO A 146 6.97 5.71 -14.28
CA PRO A 146 7.13 6.20 -15.64
C PRO A 146 6.05 5.71 -16.59
N GLU A 147 5.45 6.63 -17.33
CA GLU A 147 4.42 6.32 -18.32
C GLU A 147 4.97 5.41 -19.42
N GLY A 148 4.15 4.48 -19.91
CA GLY A 148 4.55 3.53 -20.96
C GLY A 148 5.53 2.46 -20.52
N THR A 149 6.02 2.45 -19.27
CA THR A 149 6.92 1.41 -18.77
C THR A 149 6.17 0.10 -18.58
N ALA A 150 6.57 -0.94 -19.28
CA ALA A 150 6.06 -2.30 -19.08
C ALA A 150 6.76 -2.97 -17.89
N ILE A 151 6.00 -3.74 -17.12
CA ILE A 151 6.48 -4.44 -15.91
C ILE A 151 6.69 -5.91 -16.22
N ASP A 152 7.89 -6.42 -15.98
CA ASP A 152 8.21 -7.83 -16.20
C ASP A 152 7.86 -8.69 -14.98
N CYS A 153 8.01 -8.15 -13.77
CA CYS A 153 7.59 -8.84 -12.56
C CYS A 153 7.08 -7.85 -11.51
N LEU A 154 5.88 -8.10 -10.98
CA LEU A 154 5.29 -7.35 -9.90
C LEU A 154 5.06 -8.28 -8.71
N TRP A 155 5.60 -7.93 -7.54
CA TRP A 155 5.28 -8.60 -6.28
C TRP A 155 4.51 -7.64 -5.37
N SER A 156 3.53 -8.18 -4.62
CA SER A 156 2.74 -7.36 -3.70
C SER A 156 2.16 -8.16 -2.53
N ASN A 157 2.16 -7.55 -1.38
CA ASN A 157 1.25 -7.86 -0.28
C ASN A 157 0.21 -6.73 -0.22
N PRO A 158 -0.84 -6.78 -1.06
CA PRO A 158 -1.69 -5.65 -1.31
C PRO A 158 -2.49 -5.23 -0.08
N PRO A 159 -2.80 -3.91 0.06
CA PRO A 159 -3.52 -3.35 1.19
C PRO A 159 -5.03 -3.70 1.15
N ILE A 160 -5.40 -4.94 1.49
CA ILE A 160 -6.79 -5.44 1.39
C ILE A 160 -7.80 -4.59 2.20
N ARG A 161 -7.33 -3.88 3.24
CA ARG A 161 -8.20 -3.09 4.14
C ARG A 161 -8.68 -1.75 3.55
N ILE A 162 -8.17 -1.34 2.39
CA ILE A 162 -8.65 -0.14 1.69
C ILE A 162 -10.08 -0.29 1.12
N GLY A 163 -10.61 -1.50 1.16
CA GLY A 163 -11.91 -1.85 0.59
C GLY A 163 -11.77 -2.55 -0.76
N LYS A 164 -12.83 -3.27 -1.11
CA LYS A 164 -12.82 -4.15 -2.30
C LYS A 164 -12.69 -3.36 -3.60
N GLU A 165 -13.40 -2.26 -3.73
CA GLU A 165 -13.42 -1.42 -4.94
C GLU A 165 -12.03 -0.80 -5.17
N ALA A 166 -11.49 -0.09 -4.19
CA ALA A 166 -10.17 0.53 -4.29
C ALA A 166 -9.04 -0.49 -4.55
N LEU A 167 -9.13 -1.70 -3.96
CA LEU A 167 -8.21 -2.79 -4.24
C LEU A 167 -8.32 -3.25 -5.70
N HIS A 168 -9.52 -3.39 -6.22
CA HIS A 168 -9.77 -3.81 -7.59
C HIS A 168 -9.25 -2.77 -8.59
N ASP A 169 -9.50 -1.49 -8.36
CA ASP A 169 -9.02 -0.39 -9.20
C ASP A 169 -7.49 -0.32 -9.22
N MET A 170 -6.86 -0.42 -8.05
CA MET A 170 -5.41 -0.49 -7.93
C MET A 170 -4.85 -1.67 -8.72
N LEU A 171 -5.38 -2.88 -8.50
CA LEU A 171 -4.88 -4.07 -9.21
C LEU A 171 -5.14 -3.99 -10.71
N THR A 172 -6.27 -3.48 -11.16
CA THR A 172 -6.56 -3.27 -12.60
C THR A 172 -5.51 -2.36 -13.22
N THR A 173 -5.21 -1.24 -12.57
CA THR A 173 -4.20 -0.27 -13.04
C THR A 173 -2.82 -0.93 -13.19
N TRP A 174 -2.36 -1.65 -12.17
CA TRP A 174 -1.01 -2.20 -12.14
C TRP A 174 -0.85 -3.47 -12.97
N LEU A 175 -1.84 -4.36 -13.00
CA LEU A 175 -1.80 -5.57 -13.82
C LEU A 175 -1.81 -5.26 -15.31
N ASN A 176 -2.52 -4.20 -15.74
CA ASN A 176 -2.51 -3.79 -17.15
C ASN A 176 -1.16 -3.27 -17.64
N ARG A 177 -0.26 -2.86 -16.72
CA ARG A 177 1.12 -2.47 -17.02
C ARG A 177 2.08 -3.66 -17.22
N LEU A 178 1.67 -4.91 -16.92
CA LEU A 178 2.51 -6.07 -17.16
C LEU A 178 2.91 -6.15 -18.64
N SER A 179 4.16 -6.49 -18.91
CA SER A 179 4.62 -6.87 -20.26
C SER A 179 3.87 -8.12 -20.75
N PRO A 180 3.89 -8.46 -22.05
CA PRO A 180 3.19 -9.66 -22.55
C PRO A 180 3.54 -10.94 -21.78
N ASP A 181 4.82 -11.11 -21.44
CA ASP A 181 5.34 -12.27 -20.68
C ASP A 181 5.46 -11.98 -19.17
N GLY A 182 5.05 -10.79 -18.74
CA GLY A 182 5.14 -10.35 -17.34
C GLY A 182 4.22 -11.12 -16.42
N SER A 183 4.61 -11.17 -15.16
CA SER A 183 3.81 -11.82 -14.11
C SER A 183 3.68 -10.98 -12.86
N ALA A 184 2.55 -11.11 -12.18
CA ALA A 184 2.36 -10.56 -10.83
C ALA A 184 2.21 -11.69 -9.81
N TRP A 185 2.80 -11.50 -8.63
CA TRP A 185 2.73 -12.41 -7.50
C TRP A 185 2.12 -11.67 -6.31
N LEU A 186 0.97 -12.14 -5.86
CA LEU A 186 0.19 -11.48 -4.82
C LEU A 186 0.05 -12.42 -3.63
N VAL A 187 0.31 -11.94 -2.42
CA VAL A 187 -0.04 -12.67 -1.21
C VAL A 187 -1.29 -12.08 -0.59
N VAL A 188 -2.29 -12.91 -0.33
CA VAL A 188 -3.58 -12.48 0.21
C VAL A 188 -4.02 -13.42 1.32
N SER A 189 -4.51 -12.86 2.44
CA SER A 189 -5.12 -13.66 3.49
C SER A 189 -6.44 -14.26 3.03
N LYS A 190 -6.65 -15.56 3.30
CA LYS A 190 -7.92 -16.26 3.05
C LYS A 190 -9.10 -15.52 3.70
N ASN A 191 -8.92 -15.09 4.94
CA ASN A 191 -9.95 -14.40 5.72
C ASN A 191 -10.26 -12.99 5.21
N LEU A 192 -9.39 -12.44 4.35
CA LEU A 192 -9.55 -11.12 3.74
C LEU A 192 -9.90 -11.20 2.25
N GLY A 193 -10.39 -12.36 1.77
CA GLY A 193 -10.96 -12.48 0.44
C GLY A 193 -10.04 -13.01 -0.64
N ALA A 194 -8.99 -13.79 -0.32
CA ALA A 194 -8.09 -14.37 -1.33
C ALA A 194 -8.81 -15.15 -2.43
N ASP A 195 -9.79 -15.98 -2.07
CA ASP A 195 -10.52 -16.81 -3.02
C ASP A 195 -11.47 -15.96 -3.91
N SER A 196 -12.07 -14.91 -3.34
CA SER A 196 -12.89 -13.93 -4.08
C SER A 196 -12.04 -13.11 -5.06
N LEU A 197 -10.85 -12.67 -4.64
CA LEU A 197 -9.92 -11.94 -5.51
C LEU A 197 -9.46 -12.81 -6.68
N GLN A 198 -9.09 -14.06 -6.42
CA GLN A 198 -8.72 -15.01 -7.47
C GLN A 198 -9.86 -15.20 -8.48
N THR A 199 -11.09 -15.37 -7.99
CA THR A 199 -12.28 -15.52 -8.85
C THR A 199 -12.54 -14.28 -9.68
N TRP A 200 -12.40 -13.09 -9.09
CA TRP A 200 -12.59 -11.82 -9.79
C TRP A 200 -11.55 -11.63 -10.91
N ILE A 201 -10.27 -11.88 -10.65
CA ILE A 201 -9.22 -11.79 -11.67
C ILE A 201 -9.48 -12.79 -12.81
N LYS A 202 -9.77 -14.07 -12.50
CA LYS A 202 -10.09 -15.11 -13.49
C LYS A 202 -11.30 -14.78 -14.34
N GLY A 203 -12.30 -14.15 -13.74
CA GLY A 203 -13.57 -13.75 -14.38
C GLY A 203 -13.45 -12.53 -15.30
N GLY A 204 -12.26 -11.95 -15.43
CA GLY A 204 -12.03 -10.77 -16.27
C GLY A 204 -12.24 -9.44 -15.58
N GLY A 205 -12.42 -9.41 -14.27
CA GLY A 205 -12.63 -8.18 -13.51
C GLY A 205 -11.45 -7.20 -13.61
N ALA A 206 -10.22 -7.72 -13.70
CA ALA A 206 -9.00 -6.91 -13.91
C ALA A 206 -8.60 -6.81 -15.39
N GLY A 207 -9.28 -7.50 -16.32
CA GLY A 207 -8.91 -7.65 -17.72
C GLY A 207 -8.68 -9.12 -18.09
N ALA A 208 -8.02 -9.35 -19.23
CA ALA A 208 -7.74 -10.70 -19.74
C ALA A 208 -6.53 -11.33 -19.03
N PHE A 209 -6.73 -11.80 -17.79
CA PHE A 209 -5.67 -12.43 -17.01
C PHE A 209 -6.01 -13.88 -16.63
N GLN A 210 -4.95 -14.70 -16.54
CA GLN A 210 -4.95 -15.97 -15.83
C GLN A 210 -4.53 -15.70 -14.39
N CYS A 211 -5.10 -16.44 -13.43
CA CYS A 211 -4.73 -16.32 -12.03
C CYS A 211 -4.68 -17.70 -11.38
N GLU A 212 -3.50 -18.14 -10.99
CA GLU A 212 -3.28 -19.43 -10.39
C GLU A 212 -2.88 -19.31 -8.92
N ARG A 213 -3.29 -20.29 -8.12
CA ARG A 213 -2.85 -20.39 -6.73
C ARG A 213 -1.61 -21.27 -6.69
N MET A 214 -0.48 -20.64 -6.42
CA MET A 214 0.82 -21.32 -6.40
C MET A 214 1.12 -21.93 -5.04
N ALA A 215 0.69 -21.28 -3.95
CA ALA A 215 0.87 -21.79 -2.60
C ALA A 215 -0.30 -21.46 -1.68
N SER A 216 -0.41 -22.28 -0.63
CA SER A 216 -1.34 -22.09 0.48
C SER A 216 -0.61 -22.42 1.77
N LYS A 217 -0.30 -21.42 2.58
CA LYS A 217 0.39 -21.60 3.85
C LYS A 217 -0.33 -20.86 4.96
N LYS A 218 -0.69 -21.57 6.02
CA LYS A 218 -1.53 -21.04 7.10
C LYS A 218 -2.81 -20.41 6.51
N SER A 219 -3.07 -19.13 6.83
CA SER A 219 -4.21 -18.38 6.31
C SER A 219 -3.92 -17.59 5.02
N PHE A 220 -2.76 -17.76 4.40
CA PHE A 220 -2.36 -17.01 3.21
C PHE A 220 -2.42 -17.84 1.93
N ARG A 221 -2.65 -17.16 0.80
CA ARG A 221 -2.58 -17.69 -0.56
C ARG A 221 -1.60 -16.86 -1.36
N VAL A 222 -0.70 -17.52 -2.08
CA VAL A 222 0.15 -16.89 -3.09
C VAL A 222 -0.48 -17.12 -4.44
N LEU A 223 -0.84 -16.04 -5.11
CA LEU A 223 -1.48 -16.03 -6.42
C LEU A 223 -0.48 -15.54 -7.46
N GLN A 224 -0.35 -16.27 -8.56
CA GLN A 224 0.33 -15.81 -9.75
C GLN A 224 -0.68 -15.31 -10.77
N VAL A 225 -0.44 -14.13 -11.33
CA VAL A 225 -1.28 -13.52 -12.36
C VAL A 225 -0.43 -13.29 -13.62
N ARG A 226 -0.96 -13.65 -14.77
CA ARG A 226 -0.33 -13.45 -16.10
C ARG A 226 -1.37 -12.99 -17.10
N LYS A 227 -0.97 -12.26 -18.14
CA LYS A 227 -1.86 -11.98 -19.28
C LYS A 227 -2.30 -13.29 -19.94
N LYS A 228 -3.55 -13.33 -20.42
CA LYS A 228 -4.00 -14.43 -21.30
C LYS A 228 -3.36 -14.22 -22.67
N SER A 229 -2.75 -15.28 -23.19
CA SER A 229 -2.30 -15.35 -24.58
C SER A 229 -3.46 -15.29 -25.53
#